data_65778d1f30f49653b33a045a3c27e3ad
#
_entry.id   65778d1f30f49653b33a045a3c27e3ad
#
_cell.length_a   1.000
_cell.length_b   1.000
_cell.length_c   1.000
_cell.angle_alpha   90.00
_cell.angle_beta   90.00
_cell.angle_gamma   90.00
#
_symmetry.space_group_name_H-M   'P 1'
#
loop_
_entity.id
_entity.type
_entity.pdbx_description
1 polymer ?
#
loop_
_entity_poly.entity_id
_entity_poly.type
_entity_poly.pdbx_seq_one_letter_code
_entity_poly.pdbx_strand_id
1 'polypeptide(L)'
;MPLEEADLKDETELENILKKDPEQIEKGLKVIANQVNTPKGRIDLLCTDAESTLTIVETKLTSDENHLNQTIKYYDWAIENIDWVRDAYKVKIADQKPRIILVASDFDEDLLSMAKYWNEYISAITPYRYKCVNIEKKKYIVCSEVLLYSPKDIQEKPKTLEDHLTYIIDEKVKENCIKGIERIKKFSDKNIEVVPTKYRLAFKFRGRNFAILRTKRESFILEWKSEEEKWPLKTGLKKIDQINEVIDNDIKRAFCLVGGKI
;
A
#
# COMPACT_ATOMS: atom_id res chain seq x y z
N MET A 1 -9.63 -34.81 -4.16
CA MET A 1 -8.88 -34.89 -5.44
C MET A 1 -7.52 -34.29 -5.19
N PRO A 2 -6.39 -34.94 -5.53
CA PRO A 2 -5.10 -34.30 -5.40
C PRO A 2 -5.01 -33.11 -6.36
N LEU A 3 -4.45 -31.99 -5.90
CA LEU A 3 -4.14 -30.85 -6.74
C LEU A 3 -2.91 -31.23 -7.57
N GLU A 4 -3.02 -31.19 -8.90
CA GLU A 4 -1.90 -31.43 -9.78
C GLU A 4 -1.22 -30.10 -10.13
N GLU A 5 0.08 -29.98 -9.88
CA GLU A 5 0.86 -28.82 -10.33
C GLU A 5 0.83 -28.76 -11.86
N ALA A 6 0.77 -27.55 -12.38
CA ALA A 6 0.73 -27.28 -13.82
C ALA A 6 1.70 -26.16 -14.18
N ASP A 7 2.32 -26.25 -15.35
CA ASP A 7 3.17 -25.21 -15.87
C ASP A 7 2.34 -24.17 -16.64
N LEU A 8 2.73 -22.90 -16.51
CA LEU A 8 2.27 -21.84 -17.38
C LEU A 8 3.11 -21.78 -18.64
N LYS A 9 2.46 -21.48 -19.74
CA LYS A 9 3.12 -21.37 -21.05
C LYS A 9 4.03 -20.14 -21.13
N ASP A 10 3.54 -19.02 -20.64
CA ASP A 10 4.20 -17.71 -20.69
C ASP A 10 3.57 -16.74 -19.68
N GLU A 11 4.16 -15.55 -19.54
CA GLU A 11 3.64 -14.47 -18.68
C GLU A 11 2.24 -14.01 -19.10
N THR A 12 1.92 -14.05 -20.38
CA THR A 12 0.61 -13.67 -20.89
C THR A 12 -0.49 -14.62 -20.39
N GLU A 13 -0.19 -15.92 -20.26
CA GLU A 13 -1.15 -16.86 -19.67
C GLU A 13 -1.40 -16.53 -18.19
N LEU A 14 -0.35 -16.25 -17.41
CA LEU A 14 -0.44 -15.84 -16.01
C LEU A 14 -1.31 -14.59 -15.87
N GLU A 15 -0.98 -13.54 -16.62
CA GLU A 15 -1.72 -12.27 -16.63
C GLU A 15 -3.21 -12.49 -16.97
N ASN A 16 -3.50 -13.31 -17.99
CA ASN A 16 -4.87 -13.59 -18.42
C ASN A 16 -5.70 -14.35 -17.36
N ILE A 17 -5.07 -15.25 -16.61
CA ILE A 17 -5.74 -15.95 -15.49
C ILE A 17 -6.04 -14.95 -14.37
N LEU A 18 -5.06 -14.18 -13.93
CA LEU A 18 -5.19 -13.20 -12.85
C LEU A 18 -6.13 -12.04 -13.21
N LYS A 19 -6.13 -11.61 -14.47
CA LYS A 19 -7.08 -10.61 -14.96
C LYS A 19 -8.54 -11.06 -14.84
N LYS A 20 -8.83 -12.35 -15.09
CA LYS A 20 -10.18 -12.91 -15.00
C LYS A 20 -10.64 -13.08 -13.58
N ASP A 21 -9.73 -13.40 -12.68
CA ASP A 21 -10.00 -13.63 -11.27
C ASP A 21 -8.85 -13.09 -10.40
N PRO A 22 -8.80 -11.77 -10.18
CA PRO A 22 -7.73 -11.13 -9.41
C PRO A 22 -7.79 -11.49 -7.92
N GLU A 23 -8.92 -12.00 -7.42
CA GLU A 23 -9.04 -12.47 -6.04
C GLU A 23 -8.16 -13.69 -5.74
N GLN A 24 -7.63 -14.37 -6.76
CA GLN A 24 -6.58 -15.39 -6.60
C GLN A 24 -5.29 -14.81 -6.02
N ILE A 25 -5.05 -13.51 -6.17
CA ILE A 25 -3.92 -12.81 -5.54
C ILE A 25 -4.31 -12.36 -4.13
N GLU A 26 -5.34 -11.52 -4.03
CA GLU A 26 -5.79 -10.94 -2.76
C GLU A 26 -7.30 -10.71 -2.82
N LYS A 27 -8.02 -11.13 -1.77
CA LYS A 27 -9.48 -10.96 -1.68
C LYS A 27 -9.88 -9.48 -1.78
N GLY A 28 -10.87 -9.20 -2.64
CA GLY A 28 -11.38 -7.86 -2.88
C GLY A 28 -10.58 -7.06 -3.91
N LEU A 29 -9.53 -7.64 -4.52
CA LEU A 29 -8.81 -7.03 -5.63
C LEU A 29 -9.69 -7.03 -6.88
N LYS A 30 -9.72 -5.90 -7.59
CA LYS A 30 -10.54 -5.72 -8.81
C LYS A 30 -9.70 -5.07 -9.90
N VAL A 31 -9.70 -5.67 -11.09
CA VAL A 31 -9.01 -5.10 -12.26
C VAL A 31 -9.79 -3.91 -12.81
N ILE A 32 -9.12 -2.77 -12.93
CA ILE A 32 -9.61 -1.56 -13.62
C ILE A 32 -9.25 -1.64 -15.11
N ALA A 33 -7.98 -1.93 -15.37
CA ALA A 33 -7.45 -2.04 -16.72
C ALA A 33 -6.25 -3.02 -16.76
N ASN A 34 -5.92 -3.50 -17.95
CA ASN A 34 -4.74 -4.33 -18.16
C ASN A 34 -3.88 -3.74 -19.28
N GLN A 35 -2.59 -4.03 -19.25
CA GLN A 35 -1.61 -3.59 -20.23
C GLN A 35 -1.66 -2.08 -20.48
N VAL A 36 -1.67 -1.29 -19.38
CA VAL A 36 -1.79 0.17 -19.42
C VAL A 36 -0.47 0.77 -19.86
N ASN A 37 -0.45 1.41 -21.02
CA ASN A 37 0.72 2.10 -21.52
C ASN A 37 0.95 3.41 -20.76
N THR A 38 2.16 3.59 -20.25
CA THR A 38 2.62 4.80 -19.57
C THR A 38 3.91 5.31 -20.23
N PRO A 39 4.33 6.56 -20.01
CA PRO A 39 5.65 7.03 -20.45
C PRO A 39 6.84 6.26 -19.83
N LYS A 40 6.59 5.49 -18.77
CA LYS A 40 7.59 4.69 -18.05
C LYS A 40 7.62 3.22 -18.45
N GLY A 41 6.68 2.79 -19.31
CA GLY A 41 6.49 1.42 -19.75
C GLY A 41 5.03 0.98 -19.64
N ARG A 42 4.78 -0.33 -19.65
CA ARG A 42 3.45 -0.92 -19.67
C ARG A 42 3.18 -1.67 -18.37
N ILE A 43 2.15 -1.23 -17.64
CA ILE A 43 1.66 -1.89 -16.42
C ILE A 43 0.83 -3.11 -16.81
N ASP A 44 1.08 -4.28 -16.22
CA ASP A 44 0.35 -5.50 -16.54
C ASP A 44 -1.11 -5.40 -16.10
N LEU A 45 -1.37 -5.18 -14.82
CA LEU A 45 -2.72 -4.97 -14.30
C LEU A 45 -2.78 -3.72 -13.42
N LEU A 46 -3.75 -2.86 -13.69
CA LEU A 46 -4.12 -1.74 -12.85
C LEU A 46 -5.40 -2.11 -12.10
N CYS A 47 -5.36 -2.08 -10.78
CA CYS A 47 -6.41 -2.61 -9.92
C CYS A 47 -6.83 -1.61 -8.85
N THR A 48 -7.93 -1.91 -8.16
CA THR A 48 -8.23 -1.41 -6.81
C THR A 48 -8.30 -2.57 -5.84
N ASP A 49 -7.85 -2.35 -4.59
CA ASP A 49 -8.04 -3.32 -3.51
C ASP A 49 -9.40 -3.16 -2.81
N ALA A 50 -9.65 -3.95 -1.78
CA ALA A 50 -10.89 -3.91 -0.99
C ALA A 50 -11.16 -2.53 -0.36
N GLU A 51 -10.12 -1.70 -0.15
CA GLU A 51 -10.19 -0.36 0.40
C GLU A 51 -10.28 0.73 -0.68
N SER A 52 -10.44 0.32 -1.94
CA SER A 52 -10.40 1.19 -3.13
C SER A 52 -9.05 1.89 -3.31
N THR A 53 -7.94 1.31 -2.83
CA THR A 53 -6.59 1.82 -3.09
C THR A 53 -6.18 1.45 -4.50
N LEU A 54 -5.67 2.43 -5.26
CA LEU A 54 -5.05 2.14 -6.56
C LEU A 54 -3.89 1.17 -6.38
N THR A 55 -3.92 0.05 -7.09
CA THR A 55 -2.96 -1.05 -6.93
C THR A 55 -2.38 -1.43 -8.28
N ILE A 56 -1.06 -1.33 -8.39
CA ILE A 56 -0.30 -1.81 -9.55
C ILE A 56 0.05 -3.26 -9.29
N VAL A 57 -0.29 -4.14 -10.21
CA VAL A 57 0.11 -5.55 -10.18
C VAL A 57 1.03 -5.82 -11.36
N GLU A 58 2.20 -6.29 -11.07
CA GLU A 58 3.20 -6.68 -12.07
C GLU A 58 3.47 -8.17 -11.93
N THR A 59 3.49 -8.88 -13.06
CA THR A 59 3.56 -10.34 -13.10
C THR A 59 4.80 -10.82 -13.83
N LYS A 60 5.46 -11.84 -13.29
CA LYS A 60 6.58 -12.53 -13.92
C LYS A 60 6.47 -14.03 -13.73
N LEU A 61 6.97 -14.83 -14.70
CA LEU A 61 7.13 -16.26 -14.46
C LEU A 61 8.14 -16.49 -13.34
N THR A 62 9.31 -15.85 -13.44
CA THR A 62 10.33 -15.82 -12.38
C THR A 62 10.81 -14.39 -12.23
N SER A 63 10.92 -13.90 -11.00
CA SER A 63 11.26 -12.51 -10.71
C SER A 63 12.76 -12.29 -10.61
N ASP A 64 13.22 -11.19 -11.19
CA ASP A 64 14.57 -10.66 -11.07
C ASP A 64 14.57 -9.22 -10.53
N GLU A 65 15.74 -8.61 -10.36
CA GLU A 65 15.90 -7.24 -9.87
C GLU A 65 15.16 -6.20 -10.74
N ASN A 66 15.03 -6.45 -12.05
CA ASN A 66 14.35 -5.52 -12.97
C ASN A 66 12.86 -5.46 -12.69
N HIS A 67 12.25 -6.53 -12.18
CA HIS A 67 10.84 -6.59 -11.82
C HIS A 67 10.46 -5.48 -10.83
N LEU A 68 11.22 -5.32 -9.76
CA LEU A 68 10.98 -4.26 -8.78
C LEU A 68 11.31 -2.87 -9.33
N ASN A 69 12.46 -2.71 -10.02
CA ASN A 69 12.89 -1.44 -10.59
C ASN A 69 11.87 -0.88 -11.60
N GLN A 70 11.27 -1.75 -12.39
CA GLN A 70 10.22 -1.39 -13.34
C GLN A 70 8.97 -0.92 -12.61
N THR A 71 8.54 -1.67 -11.61
CA THR A 71 7.29 -1.39 -10.89
C THR A 71 7.38 -0.11 -10.04
N ILE A 72 8.56 0.24 -9.51
CA ILE A 72 8.77 1.53 -8.84
C ILE A 72 8.55 2.72 -9.79
N LYS A 73 8.94 2.61 -11.06
CA LYS A 73 8.67 3.66 -12.06
C LYS A 73 7.17 3.82 -12.33
N TYR A 74 6.42 2.72 -12.30
CA TYR A 74 4.96 2.75 -12.45
C TYR A 74 4.27 3.32 -11.22
N TYR A 75 4.80 3.04 -10.04
CA TYR A 75 4.31 3.62 -8.80
C TYR A 75 4.42 5.15 -8.79
N ASP A 76 5.55 5.68 -9.24
CA ASP A 76 5.77 7.11 -9.39
C ASP A 76 4.76 7.73 -10.38
N TRP A 77 4.59 7.12 -11.55
CA TRP A 77 3.58 7.52 -12.50
C TRP A 77 2.16 7.48 -11.91
N ALA A 78 1.82 6.43 -11.18
CA ALA A 78 0.48 6.27 -10.60
C ALA A 78 0.17 7.34 -9.54
N ILE A 79 1.16 7.76 -8.74
CA ILE A 79 1.01 8.88 -7.79
C ILE A 79 0.64 10.17 -8.54
N GLU A 80 1.34 10.46 -9.63
CA GLU A 80 1.13 11.70 -10.39
C GLU A 80 -0.19 11.68 -11.20
N ASN A 81 -0.71 10.50 -11.53
CA ASN A 81 -1.85 10.34 -12.45
C ASN A 81 -3.10 9.72 -11.80
N ILE A 82 -3.20 9.70 -10.48
CA ILE A 82 -4.31 9.04 -9.77
C ILE A 82 -5.69 9.64 -10.15
N ASP A 83 -5.77 10.95 -10.33
CA ASP A 83 -7.00 11.64 -10.72
C ASP A 83 -7.36 11.35 -12.17
N TRP A 84 -6.36 11.32 -13.05
CA TRP A 84 -6.57 10.89 -14.45
C TRP A 84 -7.10 9.44 -14.51
N VAL A 85 -6.54 8.51 -13.73
CA VAL A 85 -7.02 7.12 -13.66
C VAL A 85 -8.46 7.08 -13.18
N ARG A 86 -8.79 7.84 -12.14
CA ARG A 86 -10.15 7.94 -11.59
C ARG A 86 -11.15 8.40 -12.65
N ASP A 87 -10.78 9.43 -13.40
CA ASP A 87 -11.65 10.01 -14.40
C ASP A 87 -11.74 9.18 -15.69
N ALA A 88 -10.61 8.66 -16.17
CA ALA A 88 -10.57 7.88 -17.41
C ALA A 88 -11.33 6.55 -17.30
N TYR A 89 -11.21 5.87 -16.16
CA TYR A 89 -11.83 4.55 -15.95
C TYR A 89 -13.15 4.61 -15.17
N LYS A 90 -13.60 5.81 -14.74
CA LYS A 90 -14.84 6.01 -13.97
C LYS A 90 -14.91 5.14 -12.71
N VAL A 91 -13.78 4.97 -12.03
CA VAL A 91 -13.64 4.13 -10.84
C VAL A 91 -13.45 4.97 -9.59
N LYS A 92 -13.97 4.46 -8.47
CA LYS A 92 -13.72 5.06 -7.16
C LYS A 92 -12.33 4.64 -6.68
N ILE A 93 -11.44 5.60 -6.51
CA ILE A 93 -10.12 5.39 -5.92
C ILE A 93 -10.05 6.22 -4.64
N ALA A 94 -9.61 5.58 -3.55
CA ALA A 94 -9.43 6.24 -2.27
C ALA A 94 -8.32 7.31 -2.36
N ASP A 95 -8.47 8.39 -1.61
CA ASP A 95 -7.49 9.47 -1.54
C ASP A 95 -6.27 9.06 -0.70
N GLN A 96 -5.45 8.21 -1.28
CA GLN A 96 -4.25 7.61 -0.66
C GLN A 96 -3.26 7.14 -1.72
N LYS A 97 -1.99 6.95 -1.30
CA LYS A 97 -0.94 6.47 -2.20
C LYS A 97 -1.26 5.09 -2.77
N PRO A 98 -0.87 4.83 -4.02
CA PRO A 98 -1.00 3.51 -4.63
C PRO A 98 -0.28 2.41 -3.85
N ARG A 99 -0.60 1.16 -4.18
CA ARG A 99 0.12 -0.04 -3.75
C ARG A 99 0.79 -0.71 -4.94
N ILE A 100 1.79 -1.54 -4.63
CA ILE A 100 2.47 -2.43 -5.55
C ILE A 100 2.23 -3.87 -5.11
N ILE A 101 1.81 -4.72 -6.01
CA ILE A 101 1.80 -6.16 -5.88
C ILE A 101 2.73 -6.73 -6.94
N LEU A 102 3.72 -7.52 -6.50
CA LEU A 102 4.59 -8.30 -7.38
C LEU A 102 4.13 -9.75 -7.34
N VAL A 103 3.91 -10.37 -8.49
CA VAL A 103 3.50 -11.78 -8.58
C VAL A 103 4.53 -12.56 -9.39
N ALA A 104 5.15 -13.56 -8.79
CA ALA A 104 6.10 -14.44 -9.47
C ALA A 104 6.09 -15.86 -8.87
N SER A 105 6.59 -16.88 -9.60
CA SER A 105 6.73 -18.23 -9.05
C SER A 105 7.77 -18.27 -7.93
N ASP A 106 8.81 -17.45 -8.05
CA ASP A 106 9.83 -17.25 -7.02
C ASP A 106 10.43 -15.87 -7.12
N PHE A 107 11.10 -15.43 -6.04
CA PHE A 107 11.75 -14.13 -5.93
C PHE A 107 13.20 -14.30 -5.53
N ASP A 108 14.05 -13.56 -6.21
CA ASP A 108 15.45 -13.37 -5.84
C ASP A 108 15.57 -12.72 -4.44
N GLU A 109 16.56 -13.15 -3.64
CA GLU A 109 16.78 -12.61 -2.29
C GLU A 109 17.15 -11.13 -2.31
N ASP A 110 17.89 -10.67 -3.32
CA ASP A 110 18.28 -9.28 -3.47
C ASP A 110 17.05 -8.42 -3.78
N LEU A 111 16.13 -8.91 -4.63
CA LEU A 111 14.85 -8.24 -4.85
C LEU A 111 14.03 -8.12 -3.55
N LEU A 112 13.93 -9.20 -2.78
CA LEU A 112 13.20 -9.17 -1.51
C LEU A 112 13.84 -8.19 -0.50
N SER A 113 15.17 -8.15 -0.47
CA SER A 113 15.92 -7.19 0.35
C SER A 113 15.67 -5.75 -0.10
N MET A 114 15.66 -5.49 -1.41
CA MET A 114 15.32 -4.18 -1.97
C MET A 114 13.86 -3.80 -1.69
N ALA A 115 12.91 -4.72 -1.86
CA ALA A 115 11.51 -4.48 -1.55
C ALA A 115 11.30 -4.17 -0.06
N LYS A 116 12.02 -4.86 0.83
CA LYS A 116 12.05 -4.57 2.27
C LYS A 116 12.57 -3.15 2.52
N TYR A 117 13.68 -2.77 1.91
CA TYR A 117 14.26 -1.43 2.03
C TYR A 117 13.27 -0.35 1.57
N TRP A 118 12.67 -0.50 0.38
CA TRP A 118 11.68 0.44 -0.14
C TRP A 118 10.45 0.54 0.76
N ASN A 119 10.00 -0.56 1.37
CA ASN A 119 8.87 -0.55 2.29
C ASN A 119 9.13 0.25 3.58
N GLU A 120 10.39 0.51 3.95
CA GLU A 120 10.70 1.46 5.02
C GLU A 120 10.25 2.90 4.68
N TYR A 121 10.18 3.24 3.39
CA TYR A 121 9.84 4.57 2.90
C TYR A 121 8.41 4.67 2.37
N ILE A 122 8.00 3.74 1.52
CA ILE A 122 6.69 3.82 0.85
C ILE A 122 5.64 2.89 1.46
N SER A 123 6.05 1.81 2.15
CA SER A 123 5.16 0.80 2.78
C SER A 123 4.07 0.26 1.85
N ALA A 124 4.39 0.10 0.57
CA ALA A 124 3.42 -0.14 -0.49
C ALA A 124 3.62 -1.45 -1.26
N ILE A 125 4.77 -2.14 -1.09
CA ILE A 125 5.16 -3.30 -1.88
C ILE A 125 4.77 -4.59 -1.17
N THR A 126 4.01 -5.46 -1.83
CA THR A 126 3.64 -6.78 -1.34
C THR A 126 3.96 -7.83 -2.41
N PRO A 127 5.00 -8.65 -2.24
CA PRO A 127 5.27 -9.77 -3.13
C PRO A 127 4.34 -10.96 -2.85
N TYR A 128 3.87 -11.62 -3.89
CA TYR A 128 3.10 -12.87 -3.84
C TYR A 128 3.79 -13.94 -4.67
N ARG A 129 4.15 -15.05 -4.03
CA ARG A 129 4.61 -16.25 -4.75
C ARG A 129 3.38 -17.02 -5.22
N TYR A 130 3.38 -17.42 -6.50
CA TYR A 130 2.30 -18.21 -7.05
C TYR A 130 2.73 -19.67 -7.30
N LYS A 131 1.72 -20.54 -7.30
CA LYS A 131 1.75 -21.87 -7.88
C LYS A 131 0.57 -22.02 -8.85
N CYS A 132 0.82 -22.65 -10.01
CA CYS A 132 -0.25 -22.99 -10.93
C CYS A 132 -0.73 -24.42 -10.66
N VAL A 133 -2.03 -24.63 -10.57
CA VAL A 133 -2.63 -25.94 -10.34
C VAL A 133 -3.76 -26.23 -11.33
N ASN A 134 -3.90 -27.48 -11.72
CA ASN A 134 -5.02 -27.95 -12.52
C ASN A 134 -6.16 -28.45 -11.63
N ILE A 135 -7.37 -27.92 -11.87
CA ILE A 135 -8.61 -28.43 -11.29
C ILE A 135 -9.60 -28.62 -12.45
N GLU A 136 -10.06 -29.83 -12.68
CA GLU A 136 -11.02 -30.14 -13.75
C GLU A 136 -10.60 -29.61 -15.13
N LYS A 137 -9.33 -29.81 -15.48
CA LYS A 137 -8.71 -29.35 -16.75
C LYS A 137 -8.63 -27.81 -16.90
N LYS A 138 -8.82 -27.06 -15.84
CA LYS A 138 -8.69 -25.61 -15.82
C LYS A 138 -7.56 -25.23 -14.89
N LYS A 139 -6.71 -24.30 -15.33
CA LYS A 139 -5.61 -23.77 -14.52
C LYS A 139 -6.10 -22.71 -13.56
N TYR A 140 -5.60 -22.78 -12.33
CA TYR A 140 -5.80 -21.80 -11.28
C TYR A 140 -4.46 -21.37 -10.72
N ILE A 141 -4.41 -20.12 -10.26
CA ILE A 141 -3.23 -19.56 -9.61
C ILE A 141 -3.49 -19.51 -8.11
N VAL A 142 -2.63 -20.12 -7.32
CA VAL A 142 -2.69 -20.05 -5.86
C VAL A 142 -1.57 -19.15 -5.41
N CYS A 143 -1.91 -17.98 -4.90
CA CYS A 143 -0.94 -17.01 -4.41
C CYS A 143 -0.76 -17.09 -2.91
N SER A 144 0.48 -16.94 -2.46
CA SER A 144 0.85 -16.77 -1.05
C SER A 144 1.71 -15.53 -0.87
N GLU A 145 1.36 -14.68 0.07
CA GLU A 145 2.15 -13.48 0.38
C GLU A 145 3.55 -13.87 0.87
N VAL A 146 4.58 -13.29 0.27
CA VAL A 146 5.96 -13.42 0.73
C VAL A 146 6.22 -12.37 1.79
N LEU A 147 6.50 -12.85 3.00
CA LEU A 147 6.76 -11.96 4.13
C LEU A 147 8.16 -11.34 4.00
N LEU A 148 8.22 -10.04 3.82
CA LEU A 148 9.48 -9.28 3.74
C LEU A 148 10.19 -9.16 5.09
N TYR A 149 9.54 -9.59 6.18
CA TYR A 149 10.05 -9.54 7.54
C TYR A 149 10.05 -10.95 8.14
N SER A 150 11.04 -11.25 8.99
CA SER A 150 11.13 -12.57 9.63
C SER A 150 9.93 -12.82 10.58
N PRO A 151 9.60 -14.09 10.89
CA PRO A 151 8.52 -14.40 11.87
C PRO A 151 8.71 -13.74 13.25
N LYS A 152 9.94 -13.39 13.61
CA LYS A 152 10.22 -12.60 14.83
C LYS A 152 9.77 -11.13 14.68
N ASP A 153 9.56 -10.68 13.45
CA ASP A 153 9.12 -9.32 13.13
C ASP A 153 7.62 -9.26 12.82
N ILE A 154 6.95 -10.41 12.74
CA ILE A 154 5.54 -10.51 12.40
C ILE A 154 4.71 -10.61 13.68
N GLN A 155 4.33 -9.47 14.20
CA GLN A 155 3.03 -9.37 14.86
C GLN A 155 1.96 -9.35 13.76
N GLU A 156 0.76 -9.89 14.04
CA GLU A 156 -0.37 -9.79 13.10
C GLU A 156 -0.48 -8.34 12.60
N LYS A 157 -0.70 -8.19 11.27
CA LYS A 157 -0.81 -6.83 10.69
C LYS A 157 -1.90 -6.06 11.43
N PRO A 158 -1.63 -4.84 11.86
CA PRO A 158 -2.56 -4.07 12.67
C PRO A 158 -3.92 -3.90 11.97
N LYS A 159 -5.01 -4.20 12.68
CA LYS A 159 -6.39 -4.03 12.20
C LYS A 159 -7.12 -2.95 12.99
N THR A 160 -6.63 -2.64 14.18
CA THR A 160 -7.18 -1.66 15.08
C THR A 160 -6.15 -0.58 15.39
N LEU A 161 -6.59 0.52 15.99
CA LEU A 161 -5.68 1.55 16.49
C LEU A 161 -4.70 0.96 17.51
N GLU A 162 -5.17 0.08 18.38
CA GLU A 162 -4.36 -0.56 19.42
C GLU A 162 -3.30 -1.48 18.83
N ASP A 163 -3.65 -2.28 17.81
CA ASP A 163 -2.69 -3.12 17.09
C ASP A 163 -1.56 -2.27 16.48
N HIS A 164 -1.90 -1.13 15.84
CA HIS A 164 -0.92 -0.20 15.31
C HIS A 164 0.02 0.35 16.37
N LEU A 165 -0.49 0.66 17.54
CA LEU A 165 0.32 1.18 18.65
C LEU A 165 1.18 0.07 19.30
N THR A 166 0.62 -1.12 19.40
CA THR A 166 1.36 -2.30 19.93
C THR A 166 2.49 -2.75 19.00
N TYR A 167 2.37 -2.46 17.69
CA TYR A 167 3.42 -2.73 16.72
C TYR A 167 4.71 -1.92 16.96
N ILE A 168 4.62 -0.76 17.63
CA ILE A 168 5.78 0.04 18.06
C ILE A 168 6.36 -0.58 19.32
N ILE A 169 7.62 -1.05 19.27
CA ILE A 169 8.29 -1.72 20.38
C ILE A 169 8.99 -0.76 21.35
N ASP A 170 9.35 0.44 20.89
CA ASP A 170 9.92 1.50 21.75
C ASP A 170 8.78 2.24 22.46
N GLU A 171 8.66 2.05 23.76
CA GLU A 171 7.58 2.63 24.57
C GLU A 171 7.56 4.17 24.53
N LYS A 172 8.72 4.82 24.46
CA LYS A 172 8.77 6.29 24.35
C LYS A 172 8.30 6.80 22.99
N VAL A 173 8.64 6.08 21.93
CA VAL A 173 8.13 6.37 20.56
C VAL A 173 6.63 6.13 20.52
N LYS A 174 6.14 5.06 21.16
CA LYS A 174 4.72 4.75 21.27
C LYS A 174 3.94 5.85 21.99
N GLU A 175 4.41 6.29 23.15
CA GLU A 175 3.82 7.42 23.87
C GLU A 175 3.78 8.70 23.03
N ASN A 176 4.86 9.01 22.33
CA ASN A 176 4.94 10.17 21.46
C ASN A 176 3.99 10.05 20.27
N CYS A 177 3.82 8.86 19.71
CA CYS A 177 2.85 8.57 18.66
C CYS A 177 1.42 8.80 19.15
N ILE A 178 1.06 8.33 20.34
CA ILE A 178 -0.24 8.54 20.97
C ILE A 178 -0.51 10.05 21.16
N LYS A 179 0.45 10.79 21.72
CA LYS A 179 0.33 12.25 21.89
C LYS A 179 0.11 12.96 20.56
N GLY A 180 0.79 12.54 19.51
CA GLY A 180 0.61 13.07 18.14
C GLY A 180 -0.79 12.81 17.60
N ILE A 181 -1.31 11.59 17.74
CA ILE A 181 -2.67 11.22 17.33
C ILE A 181 -3.71 12.06 18.08
N GLU A 182 -3.57 12.18 19.40
CA GLU A 182 -4.49 12.98 20.22
C GLU A 182 -4.46 14.45 19.84
N ARG A 183 -3.28 14.99 19.53
CA ARG A 183 -3.14 16.37 19.06
C ARG A 183 -3.85 16.61 17.73
N ILE A 184 -3.71 15.70 16.77
CA ILE A 184 -4.42 15.80 15.49
C ILE A 184 -5.94 15.72 15.71
N LYS A 185 -6.41 14.82 16.58
CA LYS A 185 -7.84 14.71 16.91
C LYS A 185 -8.44 15.98 17.48
N LYS A 186 -7.65 16.80 18.19
CA LYS A 186 -8.08 18.06 18.77
C LYS A 186 -8.25 19.21 17.76
N PHE A 187 -7.93 19.04 16.49
CA PHE A 187 -8.19 20.09 15.48
C PHE A 187 -9.68 20.37 15.28
N SER A 188 -10.55 19.41 15.63
CA SER A 188 -12.00 19.61 15.59
C SER A 188 -12.68 18.71 16.62
N ASP A 189 -13.51 19.29 17.46
CA ASP A 189 -14.15 18.63 18.62
C ASP A 189 -15.10 17.47 18.24
N LYS A 190 -15.51 17.33 16.98
CA LYS A 190 -16.58 16.38 16.63
C LYS A 190 -16.40 15.59 15.34
N ASN A 191 -15.38 15.81 14.51
CA ASN A 191 -15.44 15.29 13.13
C ASN A 191 -14.15 14.71 12.57
N ILE A 192 -13.11 14.46 13.37
CA ILE A 192 -11.92 13.76 12.91
C ILE A 192 -12.04 12.28 13.26
N GLU A 193 -12.15 11.47 12.21
CA GLU A 193 -12.14 10.03 12.31
C GLU A 193 -10.72 9.52 12.15
N VAL A 194 -10.29 8.62 13.04
CA VAL A 194 -9.06 7.82 12.86
C VAL A 194 -9.48 6.45 12.41
N VAL A 195 -9.26 6.17 11.13
CA VAL A 195 -9.67 4.91 10.50
C VAL A 195 -8.45 3.99 10.38
N PRO A 196 -8.34 2.94 11.20
CA PRO A 196 -7.29 1.95 11.08
C PRO A 196 -7.53 1.05 9.86
N THR A 197 -6.46 0.74 9.16
CA THR A 197 -6.43 -0.25 8.09
C THR A 197 -5.24 -1.19 8.32
N LYS A 198 -5.11 -2.25 7.53
CA LYS A 198 -4.00 -3.21 7.63
C LYS A 198 -2.59 -2.57 7.64
N TYR A 199 -2.43 -1.37 7.07
CA TYR A 199 -1.11 -0.77 6.82
C TYR A 199 -0.91 0.60 7.46
N ARG A 200 -1.98 1.25 7.95
CA ARG A 200 -1.92 2.66 8.36
C ARG A 200 -3.14 3.09 9.16
N LEU A 201 -3.01 4.24 9.80
CA LEU A 201 -4.10 5.01 10.39
C LEU A 201 -4.39 6.19 9.46
N ALA A 202 -5.59 6.30 8.92
CA ALA A 202 -6.01 7.44 8.12
C ALA A 202 -6.76 8.44 9.00
N PHE A 203 -6.37 9.71 8.96
CA PHE A 203 -7.10 10.80 9.59
C PHE A 203 -8.05 11.41 8.57
N LYS A 204 -9.35 11.31 8.83
CA LYS A 204 -10.41 11.81 7.95
C LYS A 204 -11.17 12.95 8.59
N PHE A 205 -11.54 13.90 7.76
CA PHE A 205 -12.49 14.94 8.08
C PHE A 205 -13.58 15.00 7.01
N ARG A 206 -14.84 14.83 7.42
CA ARG A 206 -15.99 14.75 6.50
C ARG A 206 -15.78 13.71 5.37
N GLY A 207 -15.24 12.55 5.72
CA GLY A 207 -14.96 11.44 4.78
C GLY A 207 -13.73 11.61 3.90
N ARG A 208 -12.99 12.73 3.97
CA ARG A 208 -11.79 13.01 3.18
C ARG A 208 -10.52 12.84 4.01
N ASN A 209 -9.55 12.07 3.51
CA ASN A 209 -8.25 11.93 4.14
C ASN A 209 -7.48 13.26 4.08
N PHE A 210 -6.85 13.66 5.18
CA PHE A 210 -5.92 14.80 5.21
C PHE A 210 -4.54 14.43 5.75
N ALA A 211 -4.44 13.34 6.53
CA ALA A 211 -3.17 12.80 7.00
C ALA A 211 -3.25 11.28 7.14
N ILE A 212 -2.09 10.64 7.07
CA ILE A 212 -1.90 9.20 7.23
C ILE A 212 -0.71 8.98 8.16
N LEU A 213 -0.87 8.06 9.11
CA LEU A 213 0.20 7.59 9.98
C LEU A 213 0.46 6.11 9.72
N ARG A 214 1.73 5.75 9.51
CA ARG A 214 2.18 4.36 9.41
C ARG A 214 3.13 4.06 10.54
N THR A 215 2.80 3.09 11.34
CA THR A 215 3.64 2.63 12.44
C THR A 215 4.77 1.75 11.93
N LYS A 216 5.95 1.92 12.51
CA LYS A 216 7.14 1.10 12.36
C LYS A 216 7.53 0.58 13.74
N ARG A 217 8.41 -0.40 13.82
CA ARG A 217 8.81 -0.97 15.12
C ARG A 217 9.45 0.05 16.06
N GLU A 218 10.31 0.91 15.53
CA GLU A 218 11.10 1.89 16.32
C GLU A 218 10.84 3.34 15.91
N SER A 219 9.85 3.59 15.05
CA SER A 219 9.51 4.93 14.56
C SER A 219 8.12 4.92 13.92
N PHE A 220 7.69 6.03 13.37
CA PHE A 220 6.53 6.09 12.49
C PHE A 220 6.73 7.09 11.36
N ILE A 221 5.84 7.05 10.39
CA ILE A 221 5.81 7.90 9.22
C ILE A 221 4.52 8.70 9.26
N LEU A 222 4.61 10.01 9.02
CA LEU A 222 3.45 10.86 8.76
C LEU A 222 3.46 11.29 7.29
N GLU A 223 2.31 11.19 6.66
CA GLU A 223 2.01 11.68 5.31
C GLU A 223 0.83 12.65 5.42
N TRP A 224 0.78 13.65 4.56
CA TRP A 224 -0.30 14.63 4.58
C TRP A 224 -0.65 15.11 3.17
N LYS A 225 -1.86 15.60 2.98
CA LYS A 225 -2.30 16.20 1.72
C LYS A 225 -1.66 17.59 1.57
N SER A 226 -1.07 17.89 0.40
CA SER A 226 -0.55 19.21 0.07
C SER A 226 -1.50 19.97 -0.87
N GLU A 227 -1.26 21.27 -1.06
CA GLU A 227 -2.00 22.12 -2.00
C GLU A 227 -1.87 21.64 -3.45
N GLU A 228 -0.74 21.01 -3.79
CA GLU A 228 -0.48 20.41 -5.10
C GLU A 228 -1.12 19.02 -5.26
N GLU A 229 -2.01 18.63 -4.35
CA GLU A 229 -2.62 17.29 -4.29
C GLU A 229 -1.64 16.12 -4.11
N LYS A 230 -0.37 16.42 -3.86
CA LYS A 230 0.66 15.46 -3.51
C LYS A 230 0.53 15.00 -2.07
N TRP A 231 1.19 13.87 -1.76
CA TRP A 231 1.26 13.31 -0.43
C TRP A 231 2.71 13.31 0.08
N PRO A 232 3.28 14.48 0.43
CA PRO A 232 4.60 14.51 1.05
C PRO A 232 4.59 13.74 2.37
N LEU A 233 5.75 13.22 2.74
CA LEU A 233 5.89 12.41 3.94
C LEU A 233 7.16 12.77 4.71
N LYS A 234 7.14 12.53 6.02
CA LYS A 234 8.31 12.55 6.89
C LYS A 234 8.44 11.22 7.59
N THR A 235 9.62 10.60 7.46
CA THR A 235 9.92 9.27 7.98
C THR A 235 10.74 9.35 9.26
N GLY A 236 10.80 8.22 10.00
CA GLY A 236 11.71 8.08 11.13
C GLY A 236 11.35 8.94 12.34
N LEU A 237 10.08 9.34 12.48
CA LEU A 237 9.64 10.16 13.59
C LEU A 237 9.70 9.36 14.90
N LYS A 238 10.40 9.92 15.91
CA LYS A 238 10.59 9.32 17.24
C LYS A 238 10.34 10.32 18.37
N LYS A 239 10.81 11.57 18.20
CA LYS A 239 10.76 12.61 19.24
C LYS A 239 9.52 13.46 19.10
N ILE A 240 8.94 13.88 20.25
CA ILE A 240 7.71 14.68 20.29
C ILE A 240 7.85 16.02 19.56
N ASP A 241 9.03 16.65 19.62
CA ASP A 241 9.27 17.92 18.94
C ASP A 241 9.21 17.80 17.43
N GLN A 242 9.78 16.72 16.87
CA GLN A 242 9.68 16.41 15.43
C GLN A 242 8.23 16.20 14.98
N ILE A 243 7.45 15.52 15.82
CA ILE A 243 6.03 15.25 15.57
C ILE A 243 5.24 16.54 15.60
N ASN A 244 5.46 17.37 16.63
CA ASN A 244 4.77 18.65 16.79
C ASN A 244 5.09 19.61 15.64
N GLU A 245 6.34 19.65 15.17
CA GLU A 245 6.75 20.44 14.01
C GLU A 245 5.93 20.08 12.77
N VAL A 246 5.83 18.78 12.44
CA VAL A 246 5.05 18.31 11.28
C VAL A 246 3.56 18.59 11.48
N ILE A 247 3.02 18.38 12.69
CA ILE A 247 1.61 18.63 12.98
C ILE A 247 1.29 20.11 12.80
N ASP A 248 2.12 21.00 13.33
CA ASP A 248 1.85 22.43 13.32
C ASP A 248 2.07 23.06 11.94
N ASN A 249 3.07 22.63 11.20
CA ASN A 249 3.41 23.23 9.91
C ASN A 249 2.65 22.62 8.74
N ASP A 250 2.40 21.32 8.77
CA ASP A 250 1.95 20.56 7.62
C ASP A 250 0.55 19.96 7.80
N ILE A 251 0.33 19.20 8.89
CA ILE A 251 -0.93 18.50 9.10
C ILE A 251 -2.10 19.49 9.32
N LYS A 252 -1.87 20.61 9.98
CA LYS A 252 -2.88 21.67 10.13
C LYS A 252 -3.30 22.25 8.77
N ARG A 253 -2.33 22.52 7.89
CA ARG A 253 -2.63 22.98 6.52
C ARG A 253 -3.43 21.94 5.76
N ALA A 254 -3.00 20.67 5.81
CA ALA A 254 -3.72 19.57 5.18
C ALA A 254 -5.17 19.43 5.68
N PHE A 255 -5.41 19.65 6.98
CA PHE A 255 -6.74 19.68 7.55
C PHE A 255 -7.60 20.83 6.99
N CYS A 256 -7.04 22.02 6.81
CA CYS A 256 -7.73 23.14 6.18
C CYS A 256 -8.09 22.87 4.71
N LEU A 257 -7.22 22.16 3.95
CA LEU A 257 -7.48 21.80 2.55
C LEU A 257 -8.70 20.89 2.38
N VAL A 258 -9.06 20.11 3.39
CA VAL A 258 -10.28 19.30 3.37
C VAL A 258 -11.51 19.98 3.97
N GLY A 259 -11.40 21.29 4.25
CA GLY A 259 -12.49 22.13 4.75
C GLY A 259 -12.57 22.22 6.27
N GLY A 260 -11.50 21.86 6.97
CA GLY A 260 -11.34 22.10 8.41
C GLY A 260 -11.12 23.59 8.72
N LYS A 261 -11.42 23.98 9.93
CA LYS A 261 -11.11 25.31 10.49
C LYS A 261 -10.37 25.10 11.81
N ILE A 262 -9.24 25.75 11.99
CA ILE A 262 -8.40 25.72 13.20
C ILE A 262 -8.60 27.02 13.96
#